data_3120b5fbfd92d932f8412517359f2ecd
#
_entry.id   3120b5fbfd92d932f8412517359f2ecd
#
_cell.length_a   1.000
_cell.length_b   1.000
_cell.length_c   1.000
_cell.angle_alpha   90.00
_cell.angle_beta   90.00
_cell.angle_gamma   90.00
#
_symmetry.space_group_name_H-M   'P 1'
#
loop_
_entity.id
_entity.type
_entity.pdbx_description
1 polymer ?
#
loop_
_entity_poly.entity_id
_entity_poly.type
_entity_poly.pdbx_seq_one_letter_code
_entity_poly.pdbx_strand_id
1 'polypeptide(L)'
;MKLVIQRVRRASVKVGDELVSEIGGGLLILAAVEKGDAEQSMRDAAKKIRELRIFSDDAGKMNRDVTEAGGAILAVSQFTLAGSITRGRRPSFDNAEEPERAKTLFELFVAELASTGIEVKTGRFREMMIVLLENDGPVTFVWEG
;
A
#
# COMPACT_ATOMS: atom_id res chain seq x y z
N MET A 1 -0.01 9.14 7.97
CA MET A 1 0.28 8.10 6.97
C MET A 1 -0.44 8.40 5.67
N LYS A 2 0.19 8.15 4.55
CA LYS A 2 -0.38 8.41 3.24
C LYS A 2 -0.35 7.13 2.39
N LEU A 3 -1.48 6.76 1.79
CA LEU A 3 -1.62 5.54 1.00
C LEU A 3 -2.15 5.86 -0.39
N VAL A 4 -1.63 5.15 -1.38
CA VAL A 4 -2.27 4.99 -2.68
C VAL A 4 -2.70 3.53 -2.80
N ILE A 5 -3.98 3.31 -3.06
CA ILE A 5 -4.63 2.00 -3.05
C ILE A 5 -5.15 1.73 -4.45
N GLN A 6 -4.70 0.66 -5.07
CA GLN A 6 -5.10 0.30 -6.43
C GLN A 6 -5.62 -1.14 -6.45
N ARG A 7 -6.83 -1.31 -6.99
CA ARG A 7 -7.37 -2.65 -7.25
C ARG A 7 -6.66 -3.23 -8.48
N VAL A 8 -6.16 -4.46 -8.35
CA VAL A 8 -5.34 -5.07 -9.39
C VAL A 8 -5.81 -6.49 -9.77
N ARG A 9 -5.56 -6.88 -11.02
CA ARG A 9 -5.65 -8.28 -11.47
C ARG A 9 -4.39 -9.03 -11.12
N ARG A 10 -3.25 -8.36 -11.15
CA ARG A 10 -1.96 -8.84 -10.66
C ARG A 10 -1.04 -7.65 -10.39
N ALA A 11 -0.10 -7.86 -9.50
CA ALA A 11 0.98 -6.93 -9.24
C ALA A 11 2.24 -7.66 -8.80
N SER A 12 3.40 -7.07 -9.08
CA SER A 12 4.68 -7.65 -8.71
C SER A 12 5.72 -6.59 -8.41
N VAL A 13 6.74 -6.99 -7.67
CA VAL A 13 7.93 -6.17 -7.37
C VAL A 13 9.16 -6.90 -7.82
N LYS A 14 10.01 -6.20 -8.58
CA LYS A 14 11.35 -6.65 -8.95
C LYS A 14 12.41 -5.75 -8.35
N VAL A 15 13.51 -6.36 -7.95
CA VAL A 15 14.75 -5.67 -7.57
C VAL A 15 15.85 -6.20 -8.49
N GLY A 16 16.39 -5.36 -9.37
CA GLY A 16 17.21 -5.82 -10.47
C GLY A 16 16.44 -6.83 -11.34
N ASP A 17 17.01 -8.01 -11.56
CA ASP A 17 16.39 -9.10 -12.33
C ASP A 17 15.60 -10.08 -11.43
N GLU A 18 15.60 -9.86 -10.10
CA GLU A 18 14.93 -10.73 -9.14
C GLU A 18 13.45 -10.37 -8.96
N LEU A 19 12.57 -11.34 -9.15
CA LEU A 19 11.18 -11.23 -8.74
C LEU A 19 11.09 -11.42 -7.21
N VAL A 20 10.84 -10.33 -6.49
CA VAL A 20 10.77 -10.32 -5.01
C VAL A 20 9.43 -10.87 -4.53
N SER A 21 8.34 -10.38 -5.10
CA SER A 21 6.98 -10.78 -4.73
C SER A 21 6.00 -10.56 -5.88
N GLU A 22 4.94 -11.36 -5.87
CA GLU A 22 3.86 -11.28 -6.85
C GLU A 22 2.54 -11.70 -6.21
N ILE A 23 1.48 -11.00 -6.58
CA ILE A 23 0.10 -11.36 -6.23
C ILE A 23 -0.76 -11.45 -7.52
N GLY A 24 -1.81 -12.23 -7.46
CA GLY A 24 -2.92 -12.20 -8.42
C GLY A 24 -3.89 -11.06 -8.12
N GLY A 25 -5.19 -11.32 -8.16
CA GLY A 25 -6.23 -10.34 -7.84
C GLY A 25 -6.13 -9.83 -6.40
N GLY A 26 -6.36 -8.54 -6.22
CA GLY A 26 -6.33 -7.94 -4.90
C GLY A 26 -5.99 -6.45 -4.93
N LEU A 27 -5.17 -6.01 -3.99
CA LEU A 27 -4.77 -4.61 -3.82
C LEU A 27 -3.26 -4.44 -3.90
N LEU A 28 -2.81 -3.46 -4.69
CA LEU A 28 -1.48 -2.87 -4.54
C LEU A 28 -1.61 -1.63 -3.67
N ILE A 29 -0.78 -1.54 -2.64
CA ILE A 29 -0.77 -0.39 -1.73
C ILE A 29 0.63 0.20 -1.71
N LEU A 30 0.75 1.46 -2.12
CA LEU A 30 1.93 2.27 -1.91
C LEU A 30 1.74 3.04 -0.60
N ALA A 31 2.68 2.93 0.32
CA ALA A 31 2.51 3.45 1.68
C ALA A 31 3.69 4.31 2.13
N ALA A 32 3.41 5.52 2.57
CA ALA A 32 4.38 6.42 3.20
C ALA A 32 4.04 6.64 4.67
N VAL A 33 5.05 6.45 5.50
CA VAL A 33 5.00 6.87 6.90
C VAL A 33 5.48 8.33 6.98
N GLU A 34 4.70 9.17 7.62
CA GLU A 34 4.98 10.59 7.76
C GLU A 34 5.40 10.93 9.19
N LYS A 35 6.10 12.03 9.36
CA LYS A 35 6.40 12.58 10.68
C LYS A 35 5.11 12.81 11.47
N GLY A 36 5.10 12.37 12.73
CA GLY A 36 3.91 12.43 13.59
C GLY A 36 3.07 11.16 13.59
N ASP A 37 3.31 10.24 12.67
CA ASP A 37 2.65 8.94 12.70
C ASP A 37 3.10 8.12 13.91
N ALA A 38 2.15 7.39 14.47
CA ALA A 38 2.36 6.49 15.61
C ALA A 38 1.89 5.08 15.25
N GLU A 39 2.10 4.12 16.14
CA GLU A 39 1.62 2.76 15.95
C GLU A 39 0.10 2.70 15.71
N GLN A 40 -0.66 3.57 16.38
CA GLN A 40 -2.11 3.64 16.18
C GLN A 40 -2.46 4.06 14.74
N SER A 41 -1.68 4.96 14.14
CA SER A 41 -1.87 5.33 12.73
C SER A 41 -1.78 4.11 11.80
N MET A 42 -0.86 3.19 12.10
CA MET A 42 -0.68 1.95 11.33
C MET A 42 -1.87 1.00 11.48
N ARG A 43 -2.37 0.86 12.71
CA ARG A 43 -3.54 0.03 13.00
C ARG A 43 -4.80 0.57 12.33
N ASP A 44 -5.01 1.87 12.40
CA ASP A 44 -6.16 2.53 11.77
C ASP A 44 -6.12 2.40 10.24
N ALA A 45 -4.95 2.62 9.65
CA ALA A 45 -4.74 2.45 8.21
C ALA A 45 -5.01 1.00 7.77
N ALA A 46 -4.45 0.02 8.48
CA ALA A 46 -4.65 -1.39 8.15
C ALA A 46 -6.12 -1.80 8.28
N LYS A 47 -6.80 -1.36 9.33
CA LYS A 47 -8.25 -1.58 9.50
C LYS A 47 -9.02 -0.98 8.33
N LYS A 48 -8.73 0.27 7.97
CA LYS A 48 -9.37 0.94 6.83
C LYS A 48 -9.22 0.13 5.54
N ILE A 49 -8.03 -0.38 5.26
CA ILE A 49 -7.76 -1.18 4.06
C ILE A 49 -8.56 -2.49 4.07
N ARG A 50 -8.58 -3.20 5.20
CA ARG A 50 -9.30 -4.47 5.31
C ARG A 50 -10.81 -4.33 5.12
N GLU A 51 -11.37 -3.20 5.54
CA GLU A 51 -12.81 -2.91 5.50
C GLU A 51 -13.26 -2.18 4.23
N LEU A 52 -12.31 -1.79 3.37
CA LEU A 52 -12.60 -1.01 2.17
C LEU A 52 -13.33 -1.86 1.12
N ARG A 53 -14.55 -1.47 0.78
CA ARG A 53 -15.42 -2.21 -0.14
C ARG A 53 -15.31 -1.69 -1.57
N ILE A 54 -14.26 -2.08 -2.26
CA ILE A 54 -13.97 -1.64 -3.64
C ILE A 54 -13.93 -2.78 -4.67
N PHE A 55 -14.36 -3.97 -4.27
CA PHE A 55 -14.56 -5.10 -5.17
C PHE A 55 -16.04 -5.27 -5.50
N SER A 56 -16.31 -5.62 -6.76
CA SER A 56 -17.69 -5.75 -7.24
C SER A 56 -18.40 -6.93 -6.61
N ASP A 57 -19.67 -6.71 -6.24
CA ASP A 57 -20.61 -7.78 -5.88
C ASP A 57 -21.27 -8.37 -7.14
N ASP A 58 -22.20 -9.30 -6.96
CA ASP A 58 -22.92 -9.95 -8.06
C ASP A 58 -23.79 -8.97 -8.87
N ALA A 59 -24.13 -7.82 -8.30
CA ALA A 59 -24.86 -6.74 -8.97
C ALA A 59 -23.95 -5.72 -9.67
N GLY A 60 -22.62 -5.93 -9.63
CA GLY A 60 -21.63 -5.05 -10.23
C GLY A 60 -21.31 -3.79 -9.41
N LYS A 61 -21.77 -3.72 -8.16
CA LYS A 61 -21.50 -2.60 -7.24
C LYS A 61 -20.28 -2.86 -6.38
N MET A 62 -19.52 -1.82 -6.07
CA MET A 62 -18.41 -1.87 -5.12
C MET A 62 -18.93 -2.11 -3.71
N ASN A 63 -18.98 -3.35 -3.27
CA ASN A 63 -19.61 -3.76 -2.02
C ASN A 63 -18.86 -4.85 -1.26
N ARG A 64 -17.84 -5.45 -1.86
CA ARG A 64 -17.00 -6.47 -1.22
C ARG A 64 -15.64 -5.90 -0.84
N ASP A 65 -15.14 -6.32 0.31
CA ASP A 65 -13.76 -6.05 0.71
C ASP A 65 -12.79 -7.07 0.09
N VAL A 66 -11.49 -6.91 0.35
CA VAL A 66 -10.46 -7.78 -0.22
C VAL A 66 -10.58 -9.23 0.24
N THR A 67 -11.03 -9.46 1.47
CA THR A 67 -11.23 -10.82 2.00
C THR A 67 -12.41 -11.51 1.31
N GLU A 68 -13.53 -10.83 1.21
CA GLU A 68 -14.73 -11.34 0.51
C GLU A 68 -14.46 -11.62 -0.96
N ALA A 69 -13.61 -10.82 -1.59
CA ALA A 69 -13.19 -11.02 -2.97
C ALA A 69 -12.15 -12.15 -3.15
N GLY A 70 -11.62 -12.70 -2.06
CA GLY A 70 -10.56 -13.70 -2.11
C GLY A 70 -9.22 -13.17 -2.59
N GLY A 71 -8.97 -11.89 -2.44
CA GLY A 71 -7.77 -11.21 -2.93
C GLY A 71 -6.60 -11.23 -1.94
N ALA A 72 -5.43 -10.88 -2.47
CA ALA A 72 -4.20 -10.67 -1.71
C ALA A 72 -3.82 -9.18 -1.69
N ILE A 73 -2.86 -8.82 -0.84
CA ILE A 73 -2.34 -7.47 -0.76
C ILE A 73 -0.84 -7.47 -1.05
N LEU A 74 -0.39 -6.59 -1.93
CA LEU A 74 1.02 -6.25 -2.12
C LEU A 74 1.26 -4.85 -1.56
N ALA A 75 1.93 -4.76 -0.41
CA ALA A 75 2.24 -3.51 0.26
C ALA A 75 3.69 -3.10 -0.02
N VAL A 76 3.88 -1.93 -0.60
CA VAL A 76 5.19 -1.39 -0.96
C VAL A 76 5.43 -0.06 -0.25
N SER A 77 6.54 0.04 0.47
CA SER A 77 6.94 1.30 1.08
C SER A 77 7.32 2.32 0.00
N GLN A 78 6.73 3.51 0.07
CA GLN A 78 6.87 4.59 -0.91
C GLN A 78 6.97 5.94 -0.21
N PHE A 79 8.15 6.27 0.32
CA PHE A 79 8.35 7.51 1.11
C PHE A 79 8.08 8.77 0.28
N THR A 80 8.24 8.72 -1.04
CA THR A 80 8.02 9.87 -1.92
C THR A 80 6.57 10.37 -1.92
N LEU A 81 5.60 9.57 -1.46
CA LEU A 81 4.22 10.04 -1.23
C LEU A 81 4.15 11.11 -0.13
N ALA A 82 5.08 11.12 0.81
CA ALA A 82 5.21 12.17 1.83
C ALA A 82 5.90 13.43 1.30
N GLY A 83 6.39 13.38 0.05
CA GLY A 83 7.03 14.49 -0.62
C GLY A 83 6.06 15.59 -1.03
N SER A 84 6.56 16.82 -1.06
CA SER A 84 5.86 17.98 -1.60
C SER A 84 6.49 18.43 -2.91
N ILE A 85 5.66 18.66 -3.90
CA ILE A 85 6.04 19.20 -5.22
C ILE A 85 5.39 20.56 -5.51
N THR A 86 4.87 21.21 -4.47
CA THR A 86 4.11 22.47 -4.62
C THR A 86 4.97 23.69 -4.88
N ARG A 87 6.25 23.64 -4.54
CA ARG A 87 7.18 24.75 -4.72
C ARG A 87 8.46 24.30 -5.40
N GLY A 88 8.90 25.08 -6.38
CA GLY A 88 10.15 24.84 -7.10
C GLY A 88 10.07 23.64 -8.06
N ARG A 89 11.24 23.13 -8.46
CA ARG A 89 11.39 22.03 -9.40
C ARG A 89 11.83 20.72 -8.76
N ARG A 90 12.27 20.78 -7.51
CA ARG A 90 12.73 19.61 -6.76
C ARG A 90 11.70 19.25 -5.70
N PRO A 91 11.37 17.97 -5.54
CA PRO A 91 10.53 17.53 -4.43
C PRO A 91 11.21 17.81 -3.09
N SER A 92 10.42 18.21 -2.08
CA SER A 92 10.85 18.25 -0.68
C SER A 92 10.30 17.02 0.03
N PHE A 93 11.11 16.41 0.89
CA PHE A 93 10.75 15.23 1.69
C PHE A 93 10.74 15.53 3.19
N ASP A 94 10.55 16.78 3.55
CA ASP A 94 10.60 17.25 4.95
C ASP A 94 9.57 16.57 5.86
N ASN A 95 8.47 16.11 5.28
CA ASN A 95 7.38 15.42 6.01
C ASN A 95 7.54 13.90 6.08
N ALA A 96 8.51 13.32 5.38
CA ALA A 96 8.78 11.89 5.47
C ALA A 96 9.41 11.54 6.82
N GLU A 97 8.99 10.41 7.41
CA GLU A 97 9.58 9.90 8.65
C GLU A 97 11.01 9.40 8.41
N GLU A 98 11.81 9.41 9.46
CA GLU A 98 13.17 8.89 9.41
C GLU A 98 13.17 7.40 9.03
N PRO A 99 14.11 6.94 8.20
CA PRO A 99 14.05 5.61 7.59
C PRO A 99 13.90 4.44 8.55
N GLU A 100 14.62 4.43 9.67
CA GLU A 100 14.54 3.32 10.63
C GLU A 100 13.19 3.24 11.33
N ARG A 101 12.67 4.40 11.77
CA ARG A 101 11.35 4.47 12.38
C ARG A 101 10.25 4.17 11.36
N ALA A 102 10.39 4.68 10.14
CA ALA A 102 9.47 4.40 9.05
C ALA A 102 9.41 2.89 8.74
N LYS A 103 10.56 2.21 8.74
CA LYS A 103 10.62 0.75 8.55
C LYS A 103 9.85 0.01 9.63
N THR A 104 10.09 0.34 10.90
CA THR A 104 9.40 -0.29 12.04
C THR A 104 7.89 -0.10 11.96
N LEU A 105 7.42 1.11 11.67
CA LEU A 105 6.00 1.40 11.53
C LEU A 105 5.39 0.73 10.29
N PHE A 106 6.11 0.70 9.18
CA PHE A 106 5.65 -0.01 7.99
C PHE A 106 5.50 -1.52 8.23
N GLU A 107 6.46 -2.13 8.93
CA GLU A 107 6.38 -3.55 9.30
C GLU A 107 5.17 -3.83 10.20
N LEU A 108 4.87 -2.92 11.14
CA LEU A 108 3.65 -3.02 11.95
C LEU A 108 2.39 -2.92 11.07
N PHE A 109 2.36 -1.98 10.14
CA PHE A 109 1.25 -1.86 9.18
C PHE A 109 1.02 -3.15 8.40
N VAL A 110 2.09 -3.78 7.90
CA VAL A 110 2.02 -5.05 7.17
C VAL A 110 1.50 -6.18 8.09
N ALA A 111 2.00 -6.27 9.31
CA ALA A 111 1.54 -7.26 10.28
C ALA A 111 0.05 -7.09 10.61
N GLU A 112 -0.40 -5.87 10.78
CA GLU A 112 -1.81 -5.56 11.03
C GLU A 112 -2.70 -5.90 9.82
N LEU A 113 -2.23 -5.68 8.59
CA LEU A 113 -2.94 -6.12 7.39
C LEU A 113 -3.12 -7.64 7.36
N ALA A 114 -2.09 -8.38 7.74
CA ALA A 114 -2.08 -9.84 7.73
C ALA A 114 -2.80 -10.47 8.92
N SER A 115 -3.14 -9.71 9.96
CA SER A 115 -3.65 -10.23 11.24
C SER A 115 -4.97 -11.00 11.14
N THR A 116 -5.74 -10.79 10.08
CA THR A 116 -7.02 -11.46 9.84
C THR A 116 -6.92 -12.63 8.84
N GLY A 117 -5.71 -13.02 8.46
CA GLY A 117 -5.47 -14.13 7.54
C GLY A 117 -5.37 -13.75 6.06
N ILE A 118 -5.44 -12.47 5.71
CA ILE A 118 -5.22 -12.00 4.35
C ILE A 118 -3.77 -12.27 3.96
N GLU A 119 -3.54 -12.81 2.76
CA GLU A 119 -2.18 -12.94 2.22
C GLU A 119 -1.61 -11.55 1.92
N VAL A 120 -0.53 -11.18 2.59
CA VAL A 120 0.15 -9.90 2.41
C VAL A 120 1.60 -10.16 2.01
N LYS A 121 1.99 -9.62 0.86
CA LYS A 121 3.38 -9.61 0.38
C LYS A 121 3.91 -8.20 0.36
N THR A 122 5.22 -8.06 0.35
CA THR A 122 5.90 -6.76 0.36
C THR A 122 7.00 -6.71 -0.70
N GLY A 123 7.47 -5.49 -1.00
CA GLY A 123 8.75 -5.28 -1.66
C GLY A 123 9.92 -5.38 -0.67
N ARG A 124 11.02 -4.71 -0.98
CA ARG A 124 12.20 -4.56 -0.11
C ARG A 124 12.37 -3.11 0.30
N PHE A 125 12.34 -2.86 1.60
CA PHE A 125 12.42 -1.51 2.14
C PHE A 125 13.73 -0.83 1.73
N ARG A 126 13.63 0.41 1.20
CA ARG A 126 14.75 1.26 0.75
C ARG A 126 15.54 0.76 -0.46
N GLU A 127 15.16 -0.31 -1.09
CA GLU A 127 15.81 -0.73 -2.32
C GLU A 127 15.14 -0.12 -3.55
N MET A 128 15.88 -0.04 -4.63
CA MET A 128 15.31 0.35 -5.93
C MET A 128 14.45 -0.78 -6.46
N MET A 129 13.18 -0.49 -6.64
CA MET A 129 12.18 -1.48 -7.06
C MET A 129 11.52 -1.06 -8.37
N ILE A 130 11.17 -2.05 -9.18
CA ILE A 130 10.23 -1.88 -10.29
C ILE A 130 8.92 -2.54 -9.85
N VAL A 131 7.88 -1.72 -9.75
CA VAL A 131 6.53 -2.18 -9.40
C VAL A 131 5.70 -2.27 -10.66
N LEU A 132 5.23 -3.48 -10.97
CA LEU A 132 4.36 -3.76 -12.11
C LEU A 132 2.97 -4.07 -11.59
N LEU A 133 1.96 -3.56 -12.29
CA LEU A 133 0.58 -3.81 -11.92
C LEU A 133 -0.34 -3.74 -13.13
N GLU A 134 -1.42 -4.47 -13.04
CA GLU A 134 -2.58 -4.33 -13.93
C GLU A 134 -3.72 -3.76 -13.10
N ASN A 135 -3.99 -2.46 -13.22
CA ASN A 135 -5.09 -1.81 -12.51
C ASN A 135 -6.43 -2.28 -13.11
N ASP A 136 -7.26 -2.85 -12.25
CA ASP A 136 -8.54 -3.40 -12.62
C ASP A 136 -9.65 -2.38 -12.44
N GLY A 137 -10.07 -1.81 -13.56
CA GLY A 137 -11.14 -0.82 -13.57
C GLY A 137 -10.94 0.36 -14.51
N PRO A 138 -9.98 1.28 -14.36
CA PRO A 138 -9.06 1.45 -13.23
C PRO A 138 -9.76 1.88 -11.94
N VAL A 139 -9.21 1.47 -10.81
CA VAL A 139 -9.68 1.86 -9.47
C VAL A 139 -8.49 2.21 -8.61
N THR A 140 -8.41 3.49 -8.24
CA THR A 140 -7.30 4.06 -7.48
C THR A 140 -7.84 5.07 -6.47
N PHE A 141 -7.47 4.92 -5.22
CA PHE A 141 -7.82 5.82 -4.14
C PHE A 141 -6.57 6.33 -3.42
N VAL A 142 -6.66 7.54 -2.91
CA VAL A 142 -5.68 8.11 -1.99
C VAL A 142 -6.33 8.20 -0.60
N TRP A 143 -5.61 7.76 0.42
CA TRP A 143 -6.04 7.88 1.81
C TRP A 143 -4.96 8.57 2.63
N GLU A 144 -5.39 9.48 3.48
CA GLU A 144 -4.56 10.19 4.45
C GLU A 144 -5.19 10.07 5.83
N GLY A 145 -4.37 9.68 6.80
CA GLY A 145 -4.83 9.53 8.17
C GLY A 145 -3.70 9.47 9.19
#